data_be38626f6924580b62efd066d8bb64d9
#
_entry.id   be38626f6924580b62efd066d8bb64d9
#
_cell.length_a   1.000
_cell.length_b   1.000
_cell.length_c   1.000
_cell.angle_alpha   90.00
_cell.angle_beta   90.00
_cell.angle_gamma   90.00
#
_symmetry.space_group_name_H-M   'P 1'
#
loop_
_entity.id
_entity.type
_entity.pdbx_description
1 polymer ?
#
loop_
_entity_poly.entity_id
_entity_poly.type
_entity_poly.pdbx_seq_one_letter_code
_entity_poly.pdbx_strand_id
1 'polypeptide(L)'
;MSIKTSILYPEFENIISLSPAFWFGYPSILNDIEKLSNNTMTYLYTGMKEGHIFGDHVNNIFPNNWDVDFSNNDNFYFSGVKNINDSFELYEKSIKFFVDDNGLHNETSWASAMPEIFLNLLNN
;
A
#
# COMPACT_ATOMS: atom_id res chain seq x y z
N MET A 1 7.50 6.76 -5.94
CA MET A 1 7.40 5.73 -6.98
C MET A 1 6.17 4.89 -6.76
N SER A 2 5.36 4.71 -7.75
CA SER A 2 4.12 3.93 -7.65
C SER A 2 4.25 2.59 -8.37
N ILE A 3 3.34 1.68 -8.07
CA ILE A 3 3.27 0.37 -8.75
C ILE A 3 3.08 0.56 -10.25
N LYS A 4 2.24 1.52 -10.66
CA LYS A 4 2.03 1.80 -12.09
C LYS A 4 3.29 2.29 -12.78
N THR A 5 4.10 3.10 -12.11
CA THR A 5 5.39 3.55 -12.65
C THR A 5 6.31 2.36 -12.90
N SER A 6 6.36 1.40 -11.97
CA SER A 6 7.18 0.20 -12.13
C SER A 6 6.72 -0.67 -13.30
N ILE A 7 5.41 -0.77 -13.57
CA ILE A 7 4.89 -1.51 -14.71
C ILE A 7 5.35 -0.90 -16.02
N LEU A 8 5.37 0.45 -16.11
CA LEU A 8 5.81 1.15 -17.32
C LEU A 8 7.34 1.09 -17.51
N TYR A 9 8.11 0.98 -16.43
CA TYR A 9 9.55 0.97 -16.42
C TYR A 9 10.05 -0.25 -15.66
N PRO A 10 9.98 -1.45 -16.27
CA PRO A 10 10.28 -2.71 -15.57
C PRO A 10 11.73 -2.86 -15.12
N GLU A 11 12.64 -2.00 -15.55
CA GLU A 11 14.00 -1.97 -15.07
C GLU A 11 14.16 -1.50 -13.63
N PHE A 12 13.14 -0.90 -13.03
CA PHE A 12 13.18 -0.54 -11.61
C PHE A 12 13.08 -1.79 -10.74
N GLU A 13 14.14 -2.06 -9.96
CA GLU A 13 14.24 -3.27 -9.14
C GLU A 13 13.58 -3.11 -7.77
N ASN A 14 13.48 -1.88 -7.25
CA ASN A 14 12.92 -1.61 -5.92
C ASN A 14 11.88 -0.51 -5.99
N ILE A 15 10.78 -0.73 -5.28
CA ILE A 15 9.70 0.24 -5.10
C ILE A 15 9.50 0.44 -3.61
N ILE A 16 9.45 1.69 -3.15
CA ILE A 16 9.04 2.04 -1.80
C ILE A 16 7.70 2.76 -1.90
N SER A 17 6.67 2.22 -1.26
CA SER A 17 5.33 2.80 -1.26
C SER A 17 4.90 3.06 0.18
N LEU A 18 4.77 4.33 0.54
CA LEU A 18 4.38 4.76 1.88
C LEU A 18 2.91 5.20 1.86
N SER A 19 2.07 4.45 2.57
CA SER A 19 0.66 4.78 2.73
C SER A 19 -0.04 5.15 1.41
N PRO A 20 -0.07 4.24 0.42
CA PRO A 20 -0.62 4.58 -0.88
C PRO A 20 -2.10 4.93 -0.82
N ALA A 21 -2.51 5.91 -1.62
CA ALA A 21 -3.91 6.26 -1.84
C ALA A 21 -4.54 5.22 -2.78
N PHE A 22 -4.77 4.02 -2.28
CA PHE A 22 -5.15 2.85 -3.08
C PHE A 22 -6.44 3.06 -3.88
N TRP A 23 -7.35 3.89 -3.37
CA TRP A 23 -8.68 4.08 -3.97
C TRP A 23 -8.65 4.74 -5.35
N PHE A 24 -7.58 5.42 -5.72
CA PHE A 24 -7.48 6.04 -7.04
C PHE A 24 -7.40 5.02 -8.18
N GLY A 25 -6.98 3.81 -7.91
CA GLY A 25 -6.91 2.76 -8.91
C GLY A 25 -7.66 1.49 -8.53
N TYR A 26 -8.47 1.55 -7.47
CA TYR A 26 -9.15 0.38 -6.93
C TYR A 26 -10.44 0.10 -7.70
N PRO A 27 -10.80 -1.17 -7.96
CA PRO A 27 -10.04 -2.38 -7.65
C PRO A 27 -9.07 -2.84 -8.74
N SER A 28 -9.00 -2.17 -9.88
CA SER A 28 -8.18 -2.63 -11.01
C SER A 28 -6.68 -2.67 -10.71
N ILE A 29 -6.20 -1.85 -9.74
CA ILE A 29 -4.80 -1.88 -9.30
C ILE A 29 -4.39 -3.28 -8.82
N LEU A 30 -5.30 -4.04 -8.24
CA LEU A 30 -5.01 -5.39 -7.74
C LEU A 30 -4.61 -6.34 -8.87
N ASN A 31 -5.19 -6.16 -10.05
CA ASN A 31 -4.85 -6.96 -11.24
C ASN A 31 -3.57 -6.48 -11.92
N ASP A 32 -3.26 -5.19 -11.79
CA ASP A 32 -2.04 -4.61 -12.38
C ASP A 32 -0.77 -5.18 -11.73
N ILE A 33 -0.86 -5.67 -10.50
CA ILE A 33 0.26 -6.27 -9.78
C ILE A 33 0.79 -7.51 -10.51
N GLU A 34 -0.05 -8.25 -11.20
CA GLU A 34 0.36 -9.40 -12.01
C GLU A 34 1.41 -9.03 -13.06
N LYS A 35 1.37 -7.79 -13.55
CA LYS A 35 2.26 -7.29 -14.62
C LYS A 35 3.62 -6.84 -14.13
N LEU A 36 3.85 -6.81 -12.81
CA LEU A 36 5.15 -6.42 -12.28
C LEU A 36 6.22 -7.45 -12.65
N SER A 37 7.45 -6.96 -12.87
CA SER A 37 8.60 -7.84 -13.08
C SER A 37 8.84 -8.72 -11.85
N ASN A 38 9.22 -9.97 -12.05
CA ASN A 38 9.60 -10.87 -10.96
C ASN A 38 10.88 -10.42 -10.25
N ASN A 39 11.64 -9.52 -10.84
CA ASN A 39 12.84 -8.96 -10.24
C ASN A 39 12.57 -7.72 -9.38
N THR A 40 11.32 -7.25 -9.33
CA THR A 40 10.94 -6.08 -8.55
C THR A 40 10.65 -6.49 -7.12
N MET A 41 11.28 -5.79 -6.16
CA MET A 41 10.95 -5.90 -4.73
C MET A 41 10.19 -4.65 -4.31
N THR A 42 9.04 -4.83 -3.69
CA THR A 42 8.21 -3.74 -3.18
C THR A 42 8.28 -3.69 -1.66
N TYR A 43 8.49 -2.50 -1.13
CA TYR A 43 8.46 -2.21 0.30
C TYR A 43 7.22 -1.36 0.55
N LEU A 44 6.19 -1.99 1.13
CA LEU A 44 4.89 -1.37 1.34
C LEU A 44 4.71 -1.06 2.82
N TYR A 45 4.39 0.19 3.14
CA TYR A 45 4.13 0.64 4.50
C TYR A 45 2.72 1.18 4.62
N THR A 46 2.05 0.89 5.73
CA THR A 46 0.84 1.57 6.15
C THR A 46 0.78 1.70 7.66
N GLY A 47 0.19 2.80 8.13
CA GLY A 47 -0.23 2.93 9.52
C GLY A 47 -1.63 2.37 9.70
N MET A 48 -2.01 2.11 10.94
CA MET A 48 -3.36 1.63 11.28
C MET A 48 -4.32 2.74 11.67
N LYS A 49 -3.86 4.00 11.70
CA LYS A 49 -4.65 5.17 12.10
C LYS A 49 -4.65 6.24 11.01
N GLU A 50 -4.76 5.84 9.75
CA GLU A 50 -4.67 6.76 8.62
C GLU A 50 -6.01 7.26 8.10
N GLY A 51 -7.13 6.80 8.66
CA GLY A 51 -8.46 7.18 8.20
C GLY A 51 -8.85 8.64 8.43
N HIS A 52 -8.08 9.36 9.23
CA HIS A 52 -8.34 10.77 9.55
C HIS A 52 -8.32 11.69 8.32
N ILE A 53 -7.72 11.25 7.22
CA ILE A 53 -7.60 12.07 6.01
C ILE A 53 -8.92 12.21 5.24
N PHE A 54 -9.90 11.35 5.48
CA PHE A 54 -11.12 11.32 4.65
C PHE A 54 -12.12 12.43 4.97
N GLY A 55 -12.18 12.90 6.20
CA GLY A 55 -13.08 13.99 6.59
C GLY A 55 -14.55 13.63 6.77
N ASP A 56 -15.01 12.54 6.16
CA ASP A 56 -16.36 11.99 6.30
C ASP A 56 -16.25 10.47 6.41
N HIS A 57 -17.33 9.79 6.78
CA HIS A 57 -17.34 8.34 6.82
C HIS A 57 -17.19 7.77 5.40
N VAL A 58 -16.32 6.77 5.27
CA VAL A 58 -16.00 6.19 3.95
C VAL A 58 -17.20 5.62 3.21
N ASN A 59 -18.24 5.19 3.91
CA ASN A 59 -19.50 4.76 3.29
C ASN A 59 -20.15 5.87 2.45
N ASN A 60 -19.89 7.14 2.78
CA ASN A 60 -20.45 8.29 2.09
C ASN A 60 -19.59 8.76 0.92
N ILE A 61 -18.37 8.20 0.77
CA ILE A 61 -17.37 8.67 -0.19
C ILE A 61 -17.16 7.64 -1.30
N PHE A 62 -17.12 6.35 -0.94
CA PHE A 62 -16.69 5.29 -1.86
C PHE A 62 -17.80 4.28 -2.12
N PRO A 63 -17.73 3.54 -3.26
CA PRO A 63 -18.70 2.48 -3.57
C PRO A 63 -18.73 1.41 -2.46
N ASN A 64 -19.93 1.05 -2.01
CA ASN A 64 -20.12 0.08 -0.93
C ASN A 64 -19.83 -1.37 -1.33
N ASN A 65 -19.68 -1.63 -2.63
CA ASN A 65 -19.42 -2.98 -3.15
C ASN A 65 -17.93 -3.33 -3.23
N TRP A 66 -17.05 -2.43 -2.80
CA TRP A 66 -15.61 -2.75 -2.71
C TRP A 66 -15.37 -3.75 -1.58
N ASP A 67 -14.45 -4.67 -1.81
CA ASP A 67 -14.06 -5.69 -0.84
C ASP A 67 -13.02 -5.13 0.15
N VAL A 68 -13.47 -4.18 0.96
CA VAL A 68 -12.69 -3.52 2.01
C VAL A 68 -13.55 -3.38 3.25
N ASP A 69 -12.91 -3.07 4.37
CA ASP A 69 -13.60 -2.93 5.66
C ASP A 69 -14.17 -1.51 5.80
N PHE A 70 -15.50 -1.39 5.73
CA PHE A 70 -16.21 -0.12 5.88
C PHE A 70 -16.63 0.19 7.32
N SER A 71 -16.19 -0.58 8.31
CA SER A 71 -16.60 -0.38 9.70
C SER A 71 -16.17 0.98 10.26
N ASN A 72 -15.00 1.46 9.89
CA ASN A 72 -14.52 2.81 10.18
C ASN A 72 -13.45 3.22 9.19
N ASN A 73 -13.06 4.50 9.21
CA ASN A 73 -12.12 5.04 8.24
C ASN A 73 -10.72 4.44 8.36
N ASP A 74 -10.25 4.21 9.59
CA ASP A 74 -8.94 3.59 9.80
C ASP A 74 -8.91 2.17 9.21
N ASN A 75 -9.92 1.37 9.47
CA ASN A 75 -9.99 0.01 8.94
C ASN A 75 -10.17 -0.01 7.42
N PHE A 76 -10.91 0.95 6.87
CA PHE A 76 -11.02 1.09 5.43
C PHE A 76 -9.66 1.30 4.78
N TYR A 77 -8.88 2.23 5.32
CA TYR A 77 -7.55 2.51 4.77
C TYR A 77 -6.65 1.28 4.89
N PHE A 78 -6.57 0.71 6.07
CA PHE A 78 -5.70 -0.45 6.31
C PHE A 78 -6.08 -1.63 5.43
N SER A 79 -7.37 -1.98 5.36
CA SER A 79 -7.81 -3.14 4.58
C SER A 79 -7.55 -2.96 3.08
N GLY A 80 -7.69 -1.74 2.56
CA GLY A 80 -7.37 -1.46 1.17
C GLY A 80 -5.90 -1.65 0.85
N VAL A 81 -5.01 -1.17 1.71
CA VAL A 81 -3.57 -1.38 1.53
C VAL A 81 -3.21 -2.85 1.73
N LYS A 82 -3.82 -3.52 2.70
CA LYS A 82 -3.61 -4.96 2.90
C LYS A 82 -4.02 -5.77 1.68
N ASN A 83 -5.09 -5.38 0.99
CA ASN A 83 -5.49 -6.04 -0.25
C ASN A 83 -4.42 -5.93 -1.34
N ILE A 84 -3.68 -4.84 -1.38
CA ILE A 84 -2.51 -4.72 -2.27
C ILE A 84 -1.47 -5.78 -1.90
N ASN A 85 -1.12 -5.89 -0.63
CA ASN A 85 -0.17 -6.92 -0.17
C ASN A 85 -0.66 -8.33 -0.54
N ASP A 86 -1.94 -8.61 -0.31
CA ASP A 86 -2.51 -9.93 -0.59
C ASP A 86 -2.46 -10.24 -2.10
N SER A 87 -2.60 -9.23 -2.97
CA SER A 87 -2.46 -9.42 -4.41
C SER A 87 -1.02 -9.75 -4.82
N PHE A 88 -0.03 -9.15 -4.16
CA PHE A 88 1.36 -9.54 -4.38
C PHE A 88 1.58 -11.03 -4.07
N GLU A 89 1.01 -11.50 -2.97
CA GLU A 89 1.09 -12.91 -2.59
C GLU A 89 0.37 -13.80 -3.60
N LEU A 90 -0.81 -13.38 -4.05
CA LEU A 90 -1.60 -14.12 -5.04
C LEU A 90 -0.84 -14.33 -6.34
N TYR A 91 -0.15 -13.29 -6.82
CA TYR A 91 0.60 -13.35 -8.08
C TYR A 91 2.07 -13.72 -7.87
N GLU A 92 2.43 -14.14 -6.66
CA GLU A 92 3.80 -14.59 -6.31
C GLU A 92 4.85 -13.51 -6.59
N LYS A 93 4.49 -12.25 -6.34
CA LYS A 93 5.41 -11.11 -6.46
C LYS A 93 6.06 -10.80 -5.12
N SER A 94 7.30 -10.32 -5.17
CA SER A 94 8.08 -10.03 -3.98
C SER A 94 7.61 -8.77 -3.28
N ILE A 95 7.31 -8.88 -1.99
CA ILE A 95 6.86 -7.75 -1.17
C ILE A 95 7.33 -7.91 0.27
N LYS A 96 7.65 -6.77 0.89
CA LYS A 96 7.79 -6.66 2.35
C LYS A 96 6.78 -5.63 2.84
N PHE A 97 5.94 -6.04 3.76
CA PHE A 97 4.82 -5.23 4.25
C PHE A 97 5.10 -4.79 5.69
N PHE A 98 5.14 -3.47 5.90
CA PHE A 98 5.41 -2.84 7.19
C PHE A 98 4.13 -2.20 7.71
N VAL A 99 3.67 -2.63 8.89
CA VAL A 99 2.47 -2.09 9.53
C VAL A 99 2.86 -1.38 10.83
N ASP A 100 2.45 -0.14 10.97
CA ASP A 100 2.67 0.67 12.17
C ASP A 100 1.34 0.85 12.90
N ASP A 101 1.19 0.21 14.06
CA ASP A 101 -0.05 0.22 14.85
C ASP A 101 -0.51 1.64 15.21
N ASN A 102 0.41 2.57 15.34
CA ASN A 102 0.13 3.95 15.71
C ASN A 102 0.33 4.94 14.55
N GLY A 103 0.63 4.43 13.34
CA GLY A 103 0.96 5.25 12.20
C GLY A 103 -0.22 6.09 11.70
N LEU A 104 0.04 7.37 11.51
CA LEU A 104 -0.87 8.34 10.91
C LEU A 104 -0.44 8.64 9.47
N HIS A 105 -1.36 9.18 8.69
CA HIS A 105 -1.06 9.59 7.32
C HIS A 105 -0.30 10.93 7.34
N ASN A 106 0.98 10.90 7.69
CA ASN A 106 1.80 12.11 7.77
C ASN A 106 3.30 11.79 7.65
N GLU A 107 4.09 12.82 7.41
CA GLU A 107 5.54 12.72 7.21
C GLU A 107 6.27 12.18 8.43
N THR A 108 5.81 12.49 9.64
CA THR A 108 6.45 12.01 10.88
C THR A 108 6.39 10.48 10.96
N SER A 109 5.23 9.90 10.68
CA SER A 109 5.07 8.44 10.68
C SER A 109 5.93 7.79 9.59
N TRP A 110 5.96 8.36 8.39
CA TRP A 110 6.77 7.84 7.29
C TRP A 110 8.26 7.92 7.59
N ALA A 111 8.71 9.04 8.15
CA ALA A 111 10.10 9.20 8.55
C ALA A 111 10.52 8.19 9.61
N SER A 112 9.62 7.85 10.54
CA SER A 112 9.89 6.83 11.56
C SER A 112 10.04 5.44 10.99
N ALA A 113 9.36 5.13 9.86
CA ALA A 113 9.42 3.83 9.21
C ALA A 113 10.65 3.66 8.32
N MET A 114 11.20 4.74 7.77
CA MET A 114 12.25 4.68 6.76
C MET A 114 13.52 3.96 7.20
N PRO A 115 14.03 4.12 8.45
CA PRO A 115 15.23 3.39 8.85
C PRO A 115 15.10 1.87 8.71
N GLU A 116 13.97 1.31 9.12
CA GLU A 116 13.72 -0.14 9.00
C GLU A 116 13.64 -0.57 7.52
N ILE A 117 12.95 0.23 6.70
CA ILE A 117 12.81 -0.05 5.27
C ILE A 117 14.19 -0.03 4.61
N PHE A 118 15.02 0.97 4.89
CA PHE A 118 16.36 1.06 4.32
C PHE A 118 17.26 -0.08 4.77
N LEU A 119 17.17 -0.52 6.04
CA LEU A 119 17.93 -1.69 6.49
C LEU A 119 17.56 -2.93 5.69
N ASN A 120 16.26 -3.13 5.44
CA ASN A 120 15.81 -4.25 4.60
C ASN A 120 16.33 -4.13 3.17
N LEU A 121 16.30 -2.92 2.60
CA LEU A 121 16.79 -2.66 1.25
C LEU A 121 18.28 -3.00 1.12
N LEU A 122 19.10 -2.58 2.11
CA LEU A 122 20.55 -2.79 2.09
C LEU A 122 20.95 -4.24 2.29
N ASN A 123 20.09 -5.05 2.92
CA ASN A 123 20.36 -6.46 3.25
C ASN A 123 19.81 -7.43 2.20
N ASN A 124 19.25 -6.93 1.13
CA ASN A 124 18.75 -7.78 0.05
C ASN A 124 19.81 -8.07 -1.03
#